data_7f4320058803b5c5eb78dc57b624d6cf
#
_entry.id   7f4320058803b5c5eb78dc57b624d6cf
#
_cell.length_a   1.000
_cell.length_b   1.000
_cell.length_c   1.000
_cell.angle_alpha   90.00
_cell.angle_beta   90.00
_cell.angle_gamma   90.00
#
_symmetry.space_group_name_H-M   'P 1'
#
loop_
_entity.id
_entity.type
_entity.pdbx_description
1 polymer ?
#
loop_
_entity_poly.entity_id
_entity_poly.type
_entity_poly.pdbx_seq_one_letter_code
_entity_poly.pdbx_strand_id
1 'polypeptide(L)'
;SGMLEGVGVYQDRDKYLLRSLQVTGRMENLIGEMLAISRMESGAAALRQETVDLSALTAGRLQQDAELFRQREQELVSALTPGVLVTGDPSLLGRAVGNLLSNAALYSPQGAQIRVWCGFRDGRPTLRVENTGTRIPEEALPHLFEAFYRAETSRNRSTGGSGLGLYLVKMILDRHEATCAVENTEDGVKVTAQFLPCHSPGLPTEDMVR
;
A
#
# COMPACT_ATOMS: atom_id res chain seq x y z
N SER A 1 -35.73 9.76 -6.56
CA SER A 1 -36.55 10.46 -7.55
C SER A 1 -36.12 11.91 -7.74
N GLY A 2 -35.75 12.68 -6.71
CA GLY A 2 -35.36 14.10 -6.84
C GLY A 2 -34.21 14.38 -7.83
N MET A 3 -33.29 13.44 -8.04
CA MET A 3 -32.21 13.56 -9.04
C MET A 3 -32.70 13.50 -10.48
N LEU A 4 -33.78 12.75 -10.75
CA LEU A 4 -34.42 12.63 -12.07
C LEU A 4 -35.31 13.85 -12.40
N GLU A 5 -35.82 14.49 -11.37
CA GLU A 5 -36.75 15.61 -11.46
C GLU A 5 -36.04 16.96 -11.43
N GLY A 6 -34.73 17.00 -11.09
CA GLY A 6 -33.92 18.24 -11.07
C GLY A 6 -34.40 19.27 -10.05
N VAL A 7 -34.96 18.83 -8.92
CA VAL A 7 -35.58 19.69 -7.91
C VAL A 7 -34.63 19.96 -6.75
N GLY A 8 -34.57 21.23 -6.28
CA GLY A 8 -33.81 21.63 -5.09
C GLY A 8 -32.31 21.44 -5.23
N VAL A 9 -31.68 20.78 -4.25
CA VAL A 9 -30.23 20.53 -4.21
C VAL A 9 -29.70 19.60 -5.32
N TYR A 10 -30.59 18.93 -6.08
CA TYR A 10 -30.25 17.98 -7.16
C TYR A 10 -30.23 18.65 -8.55
N GLN A 11 -30.20 19.98 -8.63
CA GLN A 11 -30.11 20.68 -9.92
C GLN A 11 -28.81 20.43 -10.65
N ASP A 12 -27.70 20.19 -9.91
CA ASP A 12 -26.40 19.86 -10.50
C ASP A 12 -26.24 18.31 -10.59
N ARG A 13 -26.79 17.73 -11.67
CA ARG A 13 -26.75 16.28 -11.93
C ARG A 13 -25.33 15.71 -12.03
N ASP A 14 -24.44 16.44 -12.69
CA ASP A 14 -23.07 15.98 -12.95
C ASP A 14 -22.29 15.84 -11.64
N LYS A 15 -22.45 16.79 -10.73
CA LYS A 15 -21.87 16.73 -9.39
C LYS A 15 -22.32 15.49 -8.60
N TYR A 16 -23.63 15.19 -8.66
CA TYR A 16 -24.16 14.01 -7.95
C TYR A 16 -23.80 12.69 -8.62
N LEU A 17 -23.72 12.66 -9.95
CA LEU A 17 -23.22 11.50 -10.70
C LEU A 17 -21.75 11.22 -10.38
N LEU A 18 -20.89 12.23 -10.39
CA LEU A 18 -19.48 12.12 -9.99
C LEU A 18 -19.33 11.61 -8.55
N ARG A 19 -20.14 12.16 -7.63
CA ARG A 19 -20.14 11.69 -6.23
C ARG A 19 -20.60 10.23 -6.10
N SER A 20 -21.61 9.83 -6.86
CA SER A 20 -22.10 8.45 -6.89
C SER A 20 -21.03 7.50 -7.43
N LEU A 21 -20.35 7.85 -8.51
CA LEU A 21 -19.23 7.09 -9.06
C LEU A 21 -18.08 6.93 -8.03
N GLN A 22 -17.74 8.02 -7.33
CA GLN A 22 -16.72 7.95 -6.27
C GLN A 22 -17.13 7.01 -5.12
N VAL A 23 -18.40 7.05 -4.71
CA VAL A 23 -18.91 6.16 -3.65
C VAL A 23 -18.90 4.70 -4.11
N THR A 24 -19.35 4.43 -5.34
CA THR A 24 -19.35 3.07 -5.91
C THR A 24 -17.92 2.52 -6.02
N GLY A 25 -16.98 3.29 -6.53
CA GLY A 25 -15.57 2.88 -6.59
C GLY A 25 -14.95 2.59 -5.21
N ARG A 26 -15.33 3.37 -4.18
CA ARG A 26 -14.92 3.07 -2.79
C ARG A 26 -15.53 1.76 -2.29
N MET A 27 -16.80 1.49 -2.59
CA MET A 27 -17.46 0.23 -2.21
C MET A 27 -16.81 -0.98 -2.91
N GLU A 28 -16.48 -0.87 -4.19
CA GLU A 28 -15.77 -1.91 -4.94
C GLU A 28 -14.40 -2.22 -4.31
N ASN A 29 -13.62 -1.19 -3.98
CA ASN A 29 -12.34 -1.35 -3.30
C ASN A 29 -12.49 -2.04 -1.93
N LEU A 30 -13.47 -1.60 -1.12
CA LEU A 30 -13.78 -2.18 0.19
C LEU A 30 -14.14 -3.67 0.08
N ILE A 31 -15.06 -4.02 -0.83
CA ILE A 31 -15.45 -5.40 -1.09
C ILE A 31 -14.23 -6.22 -1.53
N GLY A 32 -13.41 -5.66 -2.44
CA GLY A 32 -12.16 -6.29 -2.86
C GLY A 32 -11.19 -6.55 -1.70
N GLU A 33 -11.01 -5.58 -0.79
CA GLU A 33 -10.18 -5.76 0.41
C GLU A 33 -10.74 -6.84 1.33
N MET A 34 -12.04 -6.82 1.63
CA MET A 34 -12.71 -7.82 2.48
C MET A 34 -12.62 -9.23 1.90
N LEU A 35 -12.84 -9.40 0.60
CA LEU A 35 -12.71 -10.70 -0.06
C LEU A 35 -11.28 -11.23 -0.02
N ALA A 36 -10.27 -10.36 -0.16
CA ALA A 36 -8.88 -10.78 -0.05
C ALA A 36 -8.54 -11.22 1.38
N ILE A 37 -8.98 -10.46 2.40
CA ILE A 37 -8.82 -10.82 3.80
C ILE A 37 -9.48 -12.18 4.08
N SER A 38 -10.75 -12.35 3.71
CA SER A 38 -11.49 -13.59 3.91
C SER A 38 -10.82 -14.81 3.27
N ARG A 39 -10.30 -14.67 2.04
CA ARG A 39 -9.56 -15.75 1.36
C ARG A 39 -8.23 -16.07 2.05
N MET A 40 -7.57 -15.06 2.62
CA MET A 40 -6.33 -15.28 3.36
C MET A 40 -6.59 -15.92 4.72
N GLU A 41 -7.63 -15.52 5.46
CA GLU A 41 -8.01 -16.10 6.75
C GLU A 41 -8.50 -17.55 6.64
N SER A 42 -9.27 -17.85 5.60
CA SER A 42 -9.77 -19.21 5.38
C SER A 42 -8.70 -20.22 4.97
N GLY A 43 -7.49 -19.77 4.67
CA GLY A 43 -6.43 -20.65 4.15
C GLY A 43 -6.75 -21.28 2.79
N ALA A 44 -7.84 -20.88 2.16
CA ALA A 44 -8.40 -21.51 0.96
C ALA A 44 -7.50 -21.39 -0.29
N ALA A 45 -6.55 -20.44 -0.30
CA ALA A 45 -5.59 -20.28 -1.37
C ALA A 45 -4.18 -20.59 -0.89
N ALA A 46 -3.55 -21.62 -1.46
CA ALA A 46 -2.10 -21.80 -1.32
C ALA A 46 -1.38 -20.56 -1.84
N LEU A 47 -0.44 -20.05 -1.07
CA LEU A 47 0.41 -18.95 -1.49
C LEU A 47 1.25 -19.40 -2.69
N ARG A 48 1.20 -18.67 -3.81
CA ARG A 48 2.13 -18.90 -4.90
C ARG A 48 3.53 -18.53 -4.44
N GLN A 49 4.47 -19.45 -4.64
CA GLN A 49 5.87 -19.25 -4.28
C GLN A 49 6.66 -19.08 -5.58
N GLU A 50 6.68 -17.85 -6.10
CA GLU A 50 7.41 -17.50 -7.33
C GLU A 50 8.56 -16.54 -6.98
N THR A 51 9.61 -16.52 -7.81
CA THR A 51 10.63 -15.48 -7.72
C THR A 51 10.07 -14.20 -8.33
N VAL A 52 9.94 -13.17 -7.53
CA VAL A 52 9.37 -11.87 -7.90
C VAL A 52 10.46 -10.80 -7.83
N ASP A 53 10.65 -10.04 -8.90
CA ASP A 53 11.43 -8.81 -8.86
C ASP A 53 10.61 -7.69 -8.22
N LEU A 54 10.89 -7.42 -6.94
CA LEU A 54 10.18 -6.42 -6.15
C LEU A 54 10.35 -5.00 -6.71
N SER A 55 11.50 -4.72 -7.32
CA SER A 55 11.77 -3.42 -7.95
C SER A 55 10.95 -3.23 -9.21
N ALA A 56 10.91 -4.23 -10.08
CA ALA A 56 10.11 -4.20 -11.29
C ALA A 56 8.61 -4.11 -10.98
N LEU A 57 8.14 -4.89 -9.98
CA LEU A 57 6.76 -4.85 -9.49
C LEU A 57 6.42 -3.46 -8.92
N THR A 58 7.31 -2.87 -8.12
CA THR A 58 7.12 -1.52 -7.57
C THR A 58 7.07 -0.47 -8.68
N ALA A 59 7.99 -0.53 -9.67
CA ALA A 59 8.00 0.36 -10.82
C ALA A 59 6.68 0.30 -11.61
N GLY A 60 6.18 -0.90 -11.87
CA GLY A 60 4.89 -1.11 -12.55
C GLY A 60 3.72 -0.49 -11.78
N ARG A 61 3.70 -0.63 -10.44
CA ARG A 61 2.67 0.01 -9.59
C ARG A 61 2.76 1.54 -9.60
N LEU A 62 3.98 2.10 -9.52
CA LEU A 62 4.17 3.55 -9.61
C LEU A 62 3.65 4.12 -10.93
N GLN A 63 3.85 3.40 -12.05
CA GLN A 63 3.30 3.82 -13.35
C GLN A 63 1.77 3.76 -13.37
N GLN A 64 1.16 2.71 -12.82
CA GLN A 64 -0.30 2.56 -12.74
C GLN A 64 -0.93 3.66 -11.87
N ASP A 65 -0.30 3.99 -10.75
CA ASP A 65 -0.81 4.94 -9.78
C ASP A 65 -0.35 6.41 -10.04
N ALA A 66 0.40 6.67 -11.14
CA ALA A 66 0.97 7.99 -11.46
C ALA A 66 -0.08 9.11 -11.52
N GLU A 67 -1.28 8.79 -12.03
CA GLU A 67 -2.38 9.75 -12.11
C GLU A 67 -2.87 10.18 -10.72
N LEU A 68 -2.89 9.27 -9.74
CA LEU A 68 -3.26 9.56 -8.36
C LEU A 68 -2.36 10.66 -7.75
N PHE A 69 -1.05 10.54 -7.94
CA PHE A 69 -0.07 11.53 -7.43
C PHE A 69 -0.21 12.86 -8.18
N ARG A 70 -0.42 12.84 -9.50
CA ARG A 70 -0.59 14.04 -10.32
C ARG A 70 -1.83 14.83 -9.92
N GLN A 71 -2.96 14.17 -9.71
CA GLN A 71 -4.21 14.82 -9.26
C GLN A 71 -4.08 15.51 -7.90
N ARG A 72 -3.12 15.07 -7.10
CA ARG A 72 -2.83 15.64 -5.77
C ARG A 72 -1.62 16.58 -5.81
N GLU A 73 -1.09 16.88 -7.00
CA GLU A 73 0.11 17.71 -7.19
C GLU A 73 1.31 17.23 -6.37
N GLN A 74 1.37 15.93 -6.06
CA GLN A 74 2.42 15.33 -5.25
C GLN A 74 3.65 15.02 -6.10
N GLU A 75 4.83 15.32 -5.56
CA GLU A 75 6.10 14.99 -6.20
C GLU A 75 6.49 13.54 -5.89
N LEU A 76 6.64 12.71 -6.93
CA LEU A 76 7.07 11.33 -6.79
C LEU A 76 8.57 11.20 -7.06
N VAL A 77 9.32 10.79 -6.03
CA VAL A 77 10.76 10.50 -6.13
C VAL A 77 10.98 9.01 -5.90
N SER A 78 11.60 8.33 -6.86
CA SER A 78 11.86 6.89 -6.72
C SER A 78 13.31 6.53 -6.94
N ALA A 79 13.83 5.61 -6.11
CA ALA A 79 15.16 5.02 -6.23
C ALA A 79 15.02 3.51 -6.09
N LEU A 80 14.95 2.81 -7.23
CA LEU A 80 14.70 1.38 -7.29
C LEU A 80 15.96 0.67 -7.81
N THR A 81 16.58 -0.14 -6.97
CA THR A 81 17.71 -0.99 -7.35
C THR A 81 17.19 -2.14 -8.22
N PRO A 82 17.67 -2.34 -9.46
CA PRO A 82 17.22 -3.45 -10.31
C PRO A 82 17.53 -4.82 -9.69
N GLY A 83 16.64 -5.79 -9.89
CA GLY A 83 16.89 -7.19 -9.51
C GLY A 83 16.80 -7.45 -8.02
N VAL A 84 15.99 -6.72 -7.27
CA VAL A 84 15.68 -7.04 -5.87
C VAL A 84 14.67 -8.18 -5.82
N LEU A 85 15.18 -9.42 -5.74
CA LEU A 85 14.36 -10.62 -5.82
C LEU A 85 13.84 -11.04 -4.45
N VAL A 86 12.57 -11.43 -4.40
CA VAL A 86 11.89 -12.01 -3.24
C VAL A 86 11.10 -13.24 -3.67
N THR A 87 10.84 -14.16 -2.74
CA THR A 87 9.94 -15.29 -2.99
C THR A 87 8.53 -14.93 -2.54
N GLY A 88 7.52 -15.11 -3.40
CA GLY A 88 6.14 -14.82 -3.01
C GLY A 88 5.13 -14.83 -4.15
N ASP A 89 3.92 -14.42 -3.84
CA ASP A 89 2.82 -14.27 -4.79
C ASP A 89 2.83 -12.85 -5.39
N PRO A 90 3.10 -12.72 -6.71
CA PRO A 90 3.20 -11.40 -7.35
C PRO A 90 1.91 -10.58 -7.28
N SER A 91 0.74 -11.24 -7.26
CA SER A 91 -0.57 -10.55 -7.15
C SER A 91 -0.75 -9.95 -5.75
N LEU A 92 -0.47 -10.73 -4.70
CA LEU A 92 -0.56 -10.26 -3.32
C LEU A 92 0.48 -9.19 -3.02
N LEU A 93 1.74 -9.39 -3.44
CA LEU A 93 2.80 -8.38 -3.28
C LEU A 93 2.47 -7.09 -4.02
N GLY A 94 1.94 -7.18 -5.26
CA GLY A 94 1.48 -6.02 -6.01
C GLY A 94 0.36 -5.26 -5.30
N ARG A 95 -0.53 -5.99 -4.63
CA ARG A 95 -1.60 -5.40 -3.81
C ARG A 95 -1.05 -4.70 -2.56
N ALA A 96 -0.08 -5.30 -1.88
CA ALA A 96 0.58 -4.67 -0.73
C ALA A 96 1.27 -3.37 -1.14
N VAL A 97 2.06 -3.39 -2.23
CA VAL A 97 2.71 -2.18 -2.77
C VAL A 97 1.68 -1.11 -3.12
N GLY A 98 0.61 -1.45 -3.84
CA GLY A 98 -0.46 -0.50 -4.19
C GLY A 98 -1.12 0.13 -2.98
N ASN A 99 -1.38 -0.65 -1.92
CA ASN A 99 -1.94 -0.12 -0.67
C ASN A 99 -0.98 0.84 0.04
N LEU A 100 0.32 0.54 0.06
CA LEU A 100 1.33 1.45 0.62
C LEU A 100 1.39 2.77 -0.15
N LEU A 101 1.41 2.72 -1.49
CA LEU A 101 1.43 3.90 -2.36
C LEU A 101 0.15 4.74 -2.22
N SER A 102 -1.01 4.08 -2.23
CA SER A 102 -2.30 4.73 -2.04
C SER A 102 -2.40 5.41 -0.67
N ASN A 103 -1.93 4.76 0.40
CA ASN A 103 -1.89 5.37 1.73
C ASN A 103 -0.98 6.60 1.75
N ALA A 104 0.22 6.51 1.18
CA ALA A 104 1.12 7.64 1.08
C ALA A 104 0.46 8.82 0.35
N ALA A 105 -0.20 8.57 -0.77
CA ALA A 105 -0.92 9.61 -1.50
C ALA A 105 -2.09 10.21 -0.73
N LEU A 106 -2.94 9.37 -0.10
CA LEU A 106 -4.17 9.80 0.56
C LEU A 106 -3.93 10.58 1.85
N TYR A 107 -2.91 10.20 2.62
CA TYR A 107 -2.63 10.78 3.93
C TYR A 107 -1.60 11.91 3.90
N SER A 108 -1.09 12.25 2.72
CA SER A 108 -0.23 13.41 2.53
C SER A 108 -1.02 14.63 2.06
N PRO A 109 -0.60 15.85 2.41
CA PRO A 109 -1.17 17.07 1.86
C PRO A 109 -0.92 17.17 0.34
N GLN A 110 -1.66 18.06 -0.30
CA GLN A 110 -1.38 18.47 -1.68
C GLN A 110 0.03 19.06 -1.76
N GLY A 111 0.77 18.75 -2.82
CA GLY A 111 2.13 19.19 -3.02
C GLY A 111 3.20 18.48 -2.18
N ALA A 112 2.84 17.48 -1.39
CA ALA A 112 3.80 16.69 -0.61
C ALA A 112 4.72 15.85 -1.51
N GLN A 113 5.90 15.51 -0.99
CA GLN A 113 6.80 14.59 -1.66
C GLN A 113 6.54 13.16 -1.19
N ILE A 114 6.43 12.23 -2.15
CA ILE A 114 6.34 10.78 -1.93
C ILE A 114 7.65 10.16 -2.40
N ARG A 115 8.39 9.55 -1.48
CA ARG A 115 9.69 8.92 -1.74
C ARG A 115 9.52 7.40 -1.69
N VAL A 116 9.93 6.72 -2.76
CA VAL A 116 9.87 5.25 -2.85
C VAL A 116 11.26 4.71 -3.09
N TRP A 117 11.71 3.85 -2.21
CA TRP A 117 13.02 3.21 -2.32
C TRP A 117 12.86 1.70 -2.25
N CYS A 118 13.51 0.98 -3.18
CA CYS A 118 13.60 -0.48 -3.16
C CYS A 118 15.05 -0.90 -3.38
N GLY A 119 15.57 -1.75 -2.49
CA GLY A 119 16.97 -2.16 -2.52
C GLY A 119 17.26 -3.18 -1.43
N PHE A 120 18.52 -3.27 -1.01
CA PHE A 120 18.96 -4.12 0.09
C PHE A 120 19.35 -3.29 1.30
N ARG A 121 18.86 -3.68 2.48
CA ARG A 121 19.28 -3.16 3.77
C ARG A 121 19.68 -4.31 4.66
N ASP A 122 20.89 -4.27 5.19
CA ASP A 122 21.44 -5.33 6.04
C ASP A 122 21.33 -6.73 5.36
N GLY A 123 21.61 -6.78 4.04
CA GLY A 123 21.51 -7.97 3.21
C GLY A 123 20.09 -8.46 2.88
N ARG A 124 19.05 -7.74 3.31
CA ARG A 124 17.64 -8.12 3.13
C ARG A 124 16.94 -7.24 2.09
N PRO A 125 16.18 -7.83 1.15
CA PRO A 125 15.32 -7.08 0.24
C PRO A 125 14.37 -6.18 1.04
N THR A 126 14.34 -4.90 0.71
CA THR A 126 13.59 -3.91 1.47
C THR A 126 12.90 -2.92 0.55
N LEU A 127 11.62 -2.69 0.79
CA LEU A 127 10.83 -1.62 0.18
C LEU A 127 10.52 -0.56 1.23
N ARG A 128 10.72 0.71 0.90
CA ARG A 128 10.31 1.86 1.72
C ARG A 128 9.41 2.78 0.91
N VAL A 129 8.35 3.20 1.55
CA VAL A 129 7.47 4.26 1.05
C VAL A 129 7.41 5.31 2.14
N GLU A 130 7.81 6.53 1.79
CA GLU A 130 7.85 7.66 2.71
C GLU A 130 7.07 8.83 2.11
N ASN A 131 6.34 9.53 2.93
CA ASN A 131 5.58 10.70 2.53
C ASN A 131 5.82 11.84 3.51
N THR A 132 5.87 13.07 2.98
CA THR A 132 6.14 14.27 3.76
C THR A 132 4.87 15.03 4.15
N GLY A 133 5.02 15.98 5.08
CA GLY A 133 3.97 16.94 5.43
C GLY A 133 2.87 16.39 6.34
N THR A 134 3.06 15.20 6.92
CA THR A 134 2.12 14.61 7.89
C THR A 134 2.88 13.91 9.00
N ARG A 135 2.21 13.72 10.14
CA ARG A 135 2.72 12.97 11.28
C ARG A 135 1.60 12.15 11.91
N ILE A 136 1.93 10.96 12.36
CA ILE A 136 1.00 10.07 13.06
C ILE A 136 1.19 10.30 14.56
N PRO A 137 0.11 10.47 15.36
CA PRO A 137 0.21 10.48 16.82
C PRO A 137 0.92 9.21 17.33
N GLU A 138 1.85 9.37 18.28
CA GLU A 138 2.65 8.25 18.77
C GLU A 138 1.78 7.12 19.35
N GLU A 139 0.67 7.49 20.01
CA GLU A 139 -0.31 6.55 20.54
C GLU A 139 -1.06 5.77 19.44
N ALA A 140 -1.10 6.26 18.21
CA ALA A 140 -1.76 5.61 17.09
C ALA A 140 -0.86 4.60 16.37
N LEU A 141 0.47 4.76 16.44
CA LEU A 141 1.44 3.91 15.72
C LEU A 141 1.24 2.41 15.98
N PRO A 142 1.07 1.93 17.23
CA PRO A 142 0.88 0.51 17.52
C PRO A 142 -0.38 -0.10 16.89
N HIS A 143 -1.40 0.73 16.64
CA HIS A 143 -2.73 0.31 16.20
C HIS A 143 -2.93 0.37 14.68
N LEU A 144 -1.98 0.91 13.92
CA LEU A 144 -2.14 1.16 12.47
C LEU A 144 -2.41 -0.10 11.64
N PHE A 145 -2.00 -1.24 12.14
CA PHE A 145 -2.20 -2.54 11.48
C PHE A 145 -3.45 -3.27 11.98
N GLU A 146 -4.26 -2.69 12.86
CA GLU A 146 -5.53 -3.26 13.27
C GLU A 146 -6.61 -3.02 12.20
N ALA A 147 -7.49 -4.01 12.01
CA ALA A 147 -8.58 -3.88 11.05
C ALA A 147 -9.52 -2.71 11.43
N PHE A 148 -9.88 -1.90 10.44
CA PHE A 148 -10.76 -0.72 10.59
C PHE A 148 -10.21 0.41 11.46
N TYR A 149 -8.98 0.30 11.95
CA TYR A 149 -8.37 1.38 12.72
C TYR A 149 -8.04 2.58 11.84
N ARG A 150 -8.29 3.77 12.37
CA ARG A 150 -7.95 5.05 11.76
C ARG A 150 -7.53 6.04 12.84
N ALA A 151 -6.35 6.65 12.70
CA ALA A 151 -5.93 7.74 13.58
C ALA A 151 -6.94 8.90 13.54
N GLU A 152 -7.19 9.59 14.66
CA GLU A 152 -8.23 10.62 14.76
C GLU A 152 -8.08 11.76 13.76
N THR A 153 -6.84 12.16 13.47
CA THR A 153 -6.50 13.15 12.44
C THR A 153 -6.95 12.76 11.03
N SER A 154 -7.12 11.46 10.77
CA SER A 154 -7.56 10.89 9.48
C SER A 154 -9.06 10.61 9.38
N ARG A 155 -9.83 10.83 10.47
CA ARG A 155 -11.29 10.59 10.51
C ARG A 155 -12.11 11.56 9.64
N ASN A 156 -11.49 12.59 9.07
CA ASN A 156 -12.17 13.45 8.11
C ASN A 156 -12.70 12.59 6.95
N ARG A 157 -14.02 12.61 6.76
CA ARG A 157 -14.74 11.83 5.73
C ARG A 157 -14.23 12.09 4.29
N SER A 158 -13.48 13.16 4.09
CA SER A 158 -12.90 13.53 2.80
C SER A 158 -11.76 12.59 2.35
N THR A 159 -11.00 11.97 3.26
CA THR A 159 -9.89 11.06 2.91
C THR A 159 -10.34 9.65 2.53
N GLY A 160 -11.58 9.24 2.87
CA GLY A 160 -12.25 8.06 2.31
C GLY A 160 -11.60 6.69 2.57
N GLY A 161 -10.60 6.58 3.45
CA GLY A 161 -9.92 5.32 3.74
C GLY A 161 -10.80 4.32 4.51
N SER A 162 -10.73 3.04 4.17
CA SER A 162 -11.47 1.94 4.80
C SER A 162 -10.95 1.55 6.19
N GLY A 163 -9.68 1.85 6.47
CA GLY A 163 -8.96 1.30 7.64
C GLY A 163 -8.53 -0.16 7.45
N LEU A 164 -8.69 -0.73 6.25
CA LEU A 164 -8.29 -2.11 5.94
C LEU A 164 -6.96 -2.18 5.17
N GLY A 165 -6.52 -1.10 4.55
CA GLY A 165 -5.36 -1.10 3.66
C GLY A 165 -4.07 -1.57 4.34
N LEU A 166 -3.70 -0.99 5.50
CA LEU A 166 -2.51 -1.40 6.27
C LEU A 166 -2.68 -2.77 6.93
N TYR A 167 -3.88 -3.11 7.41
CA TYR A 167 -4.18 -4.45 7.89
C TYR A 167 -3.93 -5.50 6.80
N LEU A 168 -4.43 -5.26 5.58
CA LEU A 168 -4.20 -6.13 4.44
C LEU A 168 -2.71 -6.21 4.06
N VAL A 169 -1.99 -5.09 4.10
CA VAL A 169 -0.52 -5.09 3.91
C VAL A 169 0.16 -6.01 4.92
N LYS A 170 -0.18 -5.88 6.21
CA LYS A 170 0.38 -6.72 7.28
C LYS A 170 0.12 -8.19 7.03
N MET A 171 -1.14 -8.57 6.74
CA MET A 171 -1.51 -9.95 6.44
C MET A 171 -0.74 -10.53 5.24
N ILE A 172 -0.59 -9.75 4.17
CA ILE A 172 0.17 -10.17 2.99
C ILE A 172 1.64 -10.39 3.37
N LEU A 173 2.25 -9.42 4.05
CA LEU A 173 3.67 -9.50 4.42
C LEU A 173 3.95 -10.63 5.42
N ASP A 174 3.07 -10.87 6.39
CA ASP A 174 3.19 -12.00 7.32
C ASP A 174 3.16 -13.36 6.60
N ARG A 175 2.31 -13.51 5.59
CA ARG A 175 2.29 -14.72 4.75
C ARG A 175 3.54 -14.90 3.89
N HIS A 176 4.29 -13.82 3.65
CA HIS A 176 5.56 -13.82 2.95
C HIS A 176 6.77 -13.81 3.90
N GLU A 177 6.55 -14.07 5.19
CA GLU A 177 7.59 -14.02 6.23
C GLU A 177 8.37 -12.70 6.24
N ALA A 178 7.71 -11.64 5.81
CA ALA A 178 8.26 -10.29 5.76
C ALA A 178 7.80 -9.46 6.96
N THR A 179 8.62 -8.51 7.38
CA THR A 179 8.28 -7.57 8.44
C THR A 179 7.76 -6.26 7.87
N CYS A 180 6.89 -5.59 8.61
CA CYS A 180 6.40 -4.25 8.28
C CYS A 180 6.48 -3.34 9.50
N ALA A 181 7.04 -2.15 9.30
CA ALA A 181 7.13 -1.13 10.33
C ALA A 181 6.67 0.22 9.78
N VAL A 182 6.01 1.00 10.63
CA VAL A 182 5.63 2.40 10.36
C VAL A 182 6.27 3.27 11.42
N GLU A 183 6.90 4.34 11.00
CA GLU A 183 7.54 5.30 11.90
C GLU A 183 7.38 6.73 11.38
N ASN A 184 7.34 7.69 12.31
CA ASN A 184 7.47 9.09 11.97
C ASN A 184 8.92 9.40 11.63
N THR A 185 9.14 10.20 10.59
CA THR A 185 10.44 10.79 10.24
C THR A 185 10.46 12.26 10.67
N GLU A 186 11.53 12.96 10.37
CA GLU A 186 11.65 14.40 10.67
C GLU A 186 10.56 15.21 9.96
N ASP A 187 10.27 14.89 8.70
CA ASP A 187 9.38 15.64 7.82
C ASP A 187 8.11 14.88 7.41
N GLY A 188 7.91 13.64 7.89
CA GLY A 188 6.77 12.84 7.46
C GLY A 188 6.60 11.49 8.15
N VAL A 189 6.15 10.52 7.38
CA VAL A 189 5.90 9.13 7.80
C VAL A 189 6.57 8.18 6.83
N LYS A 190 7.20 7.13 7.35
CA LYS A 190 7.87 6.09 6.58
C LYS A 190 7.30 4.71 6.92
N VAL A 191 6.96 3.96 5.88
CA VAL A 191 6.63 2.54 5.97
C VAL A 191 7.76 1.73 5.37
N THR A 192 8.24 0.73 6.11
CA THR A 192 9.31 -0.17 5.67
C THR A 192 8.80 -1.60 5.66
N ALA A 193 8.87 -2.27 4.50
CA ALA A 193 8.66 -3.71 4.36
C ALA A 193 10.01 -4.38 4.09
N GLN A 194 10.38 -5.38 4.90
CA GLN A 194 11.64 -6.10 4.77
C GLN A 194 11.38 -7.60 4.65
N PHE A 195 11.95 -8.18 3.58
CA PHE A 195 11.76 -9.58 3.21
C PHE A 195 12.95 -10.44 3.60
N LEU A 196 12.75 -11.75 3.66
CA LEU A 196 13.86 -12.70 3.71
C LEU A 196 14.60 -12.70 2.37
N PRO A 197 15.91 -12.93 2.38
CA PRO A 197 16.66 -13.12 1.15
C PRO A 197 16.07 -14.28 0.34
N CYS A 198 15.94 -14.10 -0.97
CA CYS A 198 15.54 -15.18 -1.86
C CYS A 198 16.63 -16.27 -1.81
N HIS A 199 16.26 -17.47 -1.37
CA HIS A 199 17.15 -18.61 -1.50
C HIS A 199 17.14 -19.04 -2.98
N SER A 200 18.21 -18.74 -3.72
CA SER A 200 18.41 -19.35 -5.02
C SER A 200 18.52 -20.87 -4.83
N PRO A 201 17.64 -21.68 -5.43
CA PRO A 201 17.87 -23.12 -5.44
C PRO A 201 19.08 -23.38 -6.35
N GLY A 202 20.26 -23.59 -5.73
CA GLY A 202 21.43 -24.09 -6.48
C GLY A 202 22.71 -23.29 -6.42
N LEU A 203 23.22 -23.00 -5.23
CA LEU A 203 24.67 -23.00 -5.02
C LEU A 203 24.93 -24.05 -3.93
N PRO A 204 25.73 -25.11 -4.21
CA PRO A 204 26.15 -26.01 -3.15
C PRO A 204 26.90 -25.19 -2.10
N THR A 205 26.51 -25.33 -0.85
CA THR A 205 27.37 -24.94 0.26
C THR A 205 28.70 -25.63 0.05
N GLU A 206 29.73 -24.86 -0.32
CA GLU A 206 31.10 -25.37 -0.21
C GLU A 206 31.29 -25.71 1.25
N ASP A 207 31.30 -27.03 1.49
CA ASP A 207 31.73 -27.60 2.75
C ASP A 207 33.07 -26.97 3.14
N MET A 208 33.07 -26.25 4.21
CA MET A 208 34.30 -25.93 4.94
C MET A 208 34.93 -27.26 5.37
N VAL A 209 35.78 -27.79 4.52
CA VAL A 209 36.74 -28.84 4.87
C VAL A 209 38.05 -28.16 5.23
N ARG A 210 38.37 -28.32 6.52
CA ARG A 210 39.67 -28.21 7.20
C ARG A 210 40.06 -26.90 7.81
#